data_dbca5199f88cb6ad90c33eb72f30fbab
#
_entry.id   dbca5199f88cb6ad90c33eb72f30fbab
#
_cell.length_a   1.000
_cell.length_b   1.000
_cell.length_c   1.000
_cell.angle_alpha   90.00
_cell.angle_beta   90.00
_cell.angle_gamma   90.00
#
_symmetry.space_group_name_H-M   'P 1'
#
loop_
_entity.id
_entity.type
_entity.pdbx_description
1 polymer ?
#
loop_
_entity_poly.entity_id
_entity_poly.type
_entity_poly.pdbx_seq_one_letter_code
_entity_poly.pdbx_strand_id
1 'polypeptide(L)'
;YTSKMPVTAADTLYERVLPFYEALDVPVQAVLTDKGREFCGKPDSHPYELLLAMEGIEHRTTRIATPRTNGFVERMNRTLLDECFRVAGRQTWYITPAEIQRDLDTFLRYYNLERSHQGYRLKGRTPAQVLREALKRKALPPIVPDPEETAETEAEKLVA
;
A
#
# COMPACT_ATOMS: atom_id res chain seq x y z
N TYR A 1 -10.55 3.21 -0.61
CA TYR A 1 -11.17 4.13 -1.60
C TYR A 1 -12.01 3.34 -2.60
N THR A 2 -13.16 3.87 -2.98
CA THR A 2 -14.13 3.24 -3.89
C THR A 2 -14.00 3.72 -5.35
N SER A 3 -13.02 4.58 -5.66
CA SER A 3 -12.81 5.12 -6.99
C SER A 3 -11.34 5.03 -7.44
N LYS A 4 -11.12 4.96 -8.75
CA LYS A 4 -9.80 5.01 -9.40
C LYS A 4 -9.54 6.39 -10.00
N MET A 5 -9.73 7.44 -9.22
CA MET A 5 -9.46 8.79 -9.67
C MET A 5 -8.04 9.23 -9.33
N PRO A 6 -7.44 10.16 -10.08
CA PRO A 6 -6.12 10.72 -9.76
C PRO A 6 -6.02 11.29 -8.34
N VAL A 7 -7.07 11.95 -7.86
CA VAL A 7 -7.15 12.45 -6.47
C VAL A 7 -7.03 11.31 -5.47
N THR A 8 -7.76 10.20 -5.68
CA THR A 8 -7.71 9.04 -4.79
C THR A 8 -6.30 8.42 -4.70
N ALA A 9 -5.58 8.40 -5.81
CA ALA A 9 -4.19 7.93 -5.83
C ALA A 9 -3.27 8.89 -5.07
N ALA A 10 -3.48 10.20 -5.22
CA ALA A 10 -2.75 11.23 -4.48
C ALA A 10 -3.03 11.12 -2.97
N ASP A 11 -4.29 11.02 -2.57
CA ASP A 11 -4.69 10.87 -1.16
C ASP A 11 -4.06 9.62 -0.53
N THR A 12 -4.08 8.49 -1.25
CA THR A 12 -3.46 7.24 -0.76
C THR A 12 -1.96 7.42 -0.51
N LEU A 13 -1.26 8.09 -1.43
CA LEU A 13 0.16 8.38 -1.27
C LEU A 13 0.39 9.30 -0.08
N TYR A 14 -0.34 10.41 -0.01
CA TYR A 14 -0.18 11.45 1.01
C TYR A 14 -0.58 10.99 2.41
N GLU A 15 -1.74 10.34 2.55
CA GLU A 15 -2.29 9.98 3.86
C GLU A 15 -1.74 8.66 4.42
N ARG A 16 -1.27 7.75 3.57
CA ARG A 16 -0.89 6.41 4.01
C ARG A 16 0.58 6.06 3.78
N VAL A 17 1.10 6.44 2.62
CA VAL A 17 2.46 6.01 2.25
C VAL A 17 3.51 6.95 2.82
N LEU A 18 3.37 8.26 2.60
CA LEU A 18 4.35 9.24 3.06
C LEU A 18 4.50 9.24 4.58
N PRO A 19 3.42 9.27 5.40
CA PRO A 19 3.55 9.24 6.86
C PRO A 19 4.24 7.98 7.40
N PHE A 20 4.02 6.83 6.75
CA PHE A 20 4.71 5.60 7.14
C PHE A 20 6.24 5.71 6.95
N TYR A 21 6.70 6.25 5.84
CA TYR A 21 8.13 6.44 5.59
C TYR A 21 8.72 7.59 6.42
N GLU A 22 7.95 8.63 6.67
CA GLU A 22 8.33 9.72 7.56
C GLU A 22 8.54 9.23 9.00
N ALA A 23 7.65 8.41 9.53
CA ALA A 23 7.81 7.76 10.85
C ALA A 23 9.06 6.86 10.93
N LEU A 24 9.56 6.40 9.80
CA LEU A 24 10.81 5.66 9.69
C LEU A 24 12.05 6.54 9.50
N ASP A 25 11.87 7.84 9.33
CA ASP A 25 12.94 8.78 8.95
C ASP A 25 13.63 8.35 7.64
N VAL A 26 12.82 7.89 6.67
CA VAL A 26 13.27 7.44 5.36
C VAL A 26 12.61 8.29 4.29
N PRO A 27 13.34 9.13 3.57
CA PRO A 27 12.75 9.94 2.51
C PRO A 27 12.34 9.08 1.31
N VAL A 28 11.14 9.31 0.80
CA VAL A 28 10.67 8.70 -0.45
C VAL A 28 11.27 9.48 -1.62
N GLN A 29 12.25 8.91 -2.31
CA GLN A 29 12.95 9.58 -3.41
C GLN A 29 12.24 9.42 -4.75
N ALA A 30 11.60 8.27 -4.99
CA ALA A 30 10.95 7.99 -6.25
C ALA A 30 9.79 7.01 -6.06
N VAL A 31 8.76 7.17 -6.87
CA VAL A 31 7.62 6.24 -6.95
C VAL A 31 7.55 5.66 -8.35
N LEU A 32 7.42 4.34 -8.44
CA LEU A 32 7.23 3.63 -9.71
C LEU A 32 5.76 3.21 -9.85
N THR A 33 5.09 3.70 -10.88
CA THR A 33 3.71 3.31 -11.21
C THR A 33 3.62 2.71 -12.61
N ASP A 34 2.50 2.09 -12.93
CA ASP A 34 2.14 1.85 -14.32
C ASP A 34 1.69 3.18 -14.98
N LYS A 35 1.26 3.10 -16.25
CA LYS A 35 0.76 4.27 -16.98
C LYS A 35 -0.76 4.44 -16.86
N GLY A 36 -1.32 4.03 -15.72
CA GLY A 36 -2.72 4.26 -15.41
C GLY A 36 -3.06 5.75 -15.38
N ARG A 37 -4.29 6.09 -15.77
CA ARG A 37 -4.76 7.48 -15.78
C ARG A 37 -4.86 8.06 -14.36
N GLU A 38 -4.92 7.22 -13.36
CA GLU A 38 -4.87 7.58 -11.95
C GLU A 38 -3.50 8.11 -11.51
N PHE A 39 -2.42 7.72 -12.20
CA PHE A 39 -1.05 8.09 -11.85
C PHE A 39 -0.41 9.04 -12.86
N CYS A 40 -0.81 8.96 -14.12
CA CYS A 40 -0.16 9.68 -15.21
C CYS A 40 -1.11 10.66 -15.91
N GLY A 41 -0.65 11.90 -16.04
CA GLY A 41 -1.38 12.96 -16.76
C GLY A 41 -0.49 14.15 -17.09
N LYS A 42 -1.10 15.30 -17.32
CA LYS A 42 -0.35 16.53 -17.56
C LYS A 42 0.28 17.00 -16.25
N PRO A 43 1.60 17.24 -16.18
CA PRO A 43 2.29 17.62 -14.95
C PRO A 43 1.68 18.82 -14.24
N ASP A 44 1.19 19.80 -15.00
CA ASP A 44 0.69 21.07 -14.47
C ASP A 44 -0.76 21.01 -13.94
N SER A 45 -1.47 19.87 -14.11
CA SER A 45 -2.89 19.77 -13.76
C SER A 45 -3.33 18.42 -13.20
N HIS A 46 -2.48 17.42 -13.26
CA HIS A 46 -2.82 16.09 -12.76
C HIS A 46 -2.53 15.99 -11.26
N PRO A 47 -3.51 15.69 -10.39
CA PRO A 47 -3.34 15.72 -8.94
C PRO A 47 -2.15 14.90 -8.41
N TYR A 48 -1.95 13.71 -8.96
CA TYR A 48 -0.86 12.83 -8.55
C TYR A 48 0.52 13.39 -8.92
N GLU A 49 0.66 13.92 -10.15
CA GLU A 49 1.91 14.56 -10.62
C GLU A 49 2.22 15.85 -9.82
N LEU A 50 1.18 16.63 -9.52
CA LEU A 50 1.34 17.84 -8.69
C LEU A 50 1.81 17.50 -7.28
N LEU A 51 1.21 16.48 -6.64
CA LEU A 51 1.65 16.02 -5.33
C LEU A 51 3.12 15.59 -5.35
N LEU A 52 3.51 14.76 -6.32
CA LEU A 52 4.90 14.31 -6.43
C LEU A 52 5.88 15.48 -6.64
N ALA A 53 5.48 16.47 -7.44
CA ALA A 53 6.30 17.67 -7.65
C ALA A 53 6.43 18.51 -6.36
N MET A 54 5.35 18.66 -5.58
CA MET A 54 5.37 19.37 -4.29
C MET A 54 6.25 18.67 -3.25
N GLU A 55 6.20 17.33 -3.19
CA GLU A 55 7.00 16.53 -2.27
C GLU A 55 8.45 16.30 -2.76
N GLY A 56 8.79 16.76 -3.96
CA GLY A 56 10.11 16.53 -4.55
C GLY A 56 10.40 15.07 -4.88
N ILE A 57 9.37 14.28 -5.16
CA ILE A 57 9.46 12.85 -5.43
C ILE A 57 9.52 12.59 -6.94
N GLU A 58 10.50 11.86 -7.40
CA GLU A 58 10.63 11.47 -8.81
C GLU A 58 9.52 10.49 -9.21
N HIS A 59 8.77 10.81 -10.27
CA HIS A 59 7.80 9.88 -10.87
C HIS A 59 8.47 9.02 -11.94
N ARG A 60 8.52 7.72 -11.70
CA ARG A 60 8.98 6.71 -12.66
C ARG A 60 7.80 5.89 -13.15
N THR A 61 7.73 5.66 -14.45
CA THR A 61 6.67 4.82 -15.04
C THR A 61 7.25 3.53 -15.62
N THR A 62 6.45 2.46 -15.57
CA THR A 62 6.82 1.19 -16.20
C THR A 62 6.94 1.34 -17.71
N ARG A 63 7.88 0.59 -18.31
CA ARG A 63 8.03 0.56 -19.77
C ARG A 63 6.89 -0.25 -20.39
N ILE A 64 6.37 0.24 -21.52
CA ILE A 64 5.36 -0.47 -22.30
C ILE A 64 5.93 -1.84 -22.71
N ALA A 65 5.10 -2.88 -22.62
CA ALA A 65 5.44 -4.27 -22.97
C ALA A 65 6.65 -4.88 -22.23
N THR A 66 7.00 -4.37 -21.04
CA THR A 66 8.07 -4.95 -20.24
C THR A 66 7.49 -5.46 -18.90
N PRO A 67 6.97 -6.71 -18.83
CA PRO A 67 6.28 -7.25 -17.62
C PRO A 67 7.14 -7.24 -16.35
N ARG A 68 8.46 -7.24 -16.49
CA ARG A 68 9.40 -7.31 -15.36
C ARG A 68 9.41 -6.06 -14.47
N THR A 69 8.92 -4.92 -14.95
CA THR A 69 9.01 -3.66 -14.21
C THR A 69 7.97 -3.52 -13.11
N ASN A 70 6.85 -4.26 -13.17
CA ASN A 70 5.78 -4.25 -12.16
C ASN A 70 5.60 -5.60 -11.43
N GLY A 71 6.53 -6.52 -11.60
CA GLY A 71 6.40 -7.90 -11.13
C GLY A 71 6.20 -8.07 -9.63
N PHE A 72 6.65 -7.11 -8.80
CA PHE A 72 6.41 -7.16 -7.34
C PHE A 72 4.95 -6.85 -7.00
N VAL A 73 4.39 -5.81 -7.60
CA VAL A 73 2.99 -5.42 -7.40
C VAL A 73 2.04 -6.49 -7.96
N GLU A 74 2.32 -7.00 -9.16
CA GLU A 74 1.54 -8.10 -9.76
C GLU A 74 1.55 -9.35 -8.87
N ARG A 75 2.71 -9.71 -8.30
CA ARG A 75 2.81 -10.83 -7.37
C ARG A 75 2.04 -10.58 -6.09
N MET A 76 2.11 -9.37 -5.52
CA MET A 76 1.35 -9.01 -4.33
C MET A 76 -0.15 -9.08 -4.61
N ASN A 77 -0.62 -8.51 -5.71
CA ASN A 77 -2.02 -8.56 -6.12
C ASN A 77 -2.51 -10.01 -6.30
N ARG A 78 -1.69 -10.88 -6.90
CA ARG A 78 -2.02 -12.31 -7.01
C ARG A 78 -2.09 -12.98 -5.64
N THR A 79 -1.16 -12.69 -4.75
CA THR A 79 -1.16 -13.24 -3.37
C THR A 79 -2.40 -12.79 -2.61
N LEU A 80 -2.77 -11.50 -2.68
CA LEU A 80 -4.01 -10.99 -2.08
C LEU A 80 -5.24 -11.69 -2.63
N LEU A 81 -5.30 -11.86 -3.95
CA LEU A 81 -6.42 -12.55 -4.59
C LEU A 81 -6.51 -14.01 -4.16
N ASP A 82 -5.40 -14.74 -4.19
CA ASP A 82 -5.39 -16.20 -4.01
C ASP A 82 -5.43 -16.60 -2.52
N GLU A 83 -4.71 -15.91 -1.65
CA GLU A 83 -4.54 -16.27 -0.26
C GLU A 83 -5.49 -15.51 0.69
N CYS A 84 -5.98 -14.31 0.31
CA CYS A 84 -6.93 -13.55 1.11
C CYS A 84 -8.34 -13.64 0.52
N PHE A 85 -8.63 -12.98 -0.59
CA PHE A 85 -10.00 -12.79 -1.06
C PHE A 85 -10.69 -14.07 -1.55
N ARG A 86 -9.98 -14.99 -2.21
CA ARG A 86 -10.57 -16.26 -2.64
C ARG A 86 -10.85 -17.19 -1.47
N VAL A 87 -10.05 -17.12 -0.40
CA VAL A 87 -10.27 -17.91 0.82
C VAL A 87 -11.42 -17.33 1.62
N ALA A 88 -11.38 -16.06 1.92
CA ALA A 88 -12.41 -15.37 2.69
C ALA A 88 -13.78 -15.37 1.96
N GLY A 89 -13.79 -15.13 0.64
CA GLY A 89 -15.02 -15.11 -0.17
C GLY A 89 -15.73 -16.48 -0.33
N ARG A 90 -15.09 -17.59 0.09
CA ARG A 90 -15.75 -18.89 0.20
C ARG A 90 -16.52 -19.08 1.51
N GLN A 91 -16.16 -18.30 2.53
CA GLN A 91 -16.67 -18.43 3.89
C GLN A 91 -17.57 -17.26 4.29
N THR A 92 -17.33 -16.08 3.72
CA THR A 92 -17.99 -14.84 4.10
C THR A 92 -18.58 -14.14 2.88
N TRP A 93 -19.85 -13.73 3.01
CA TRP A 93 -20.49 -12.84 2.04
C TRP A 93 -20.37 -11.41 2.55
N TYR A 94 -19.54 -10.62 1.91
CA TYR A 94 -19.32 -9.22 2.27
C TYR A 94 -20.50 -8.35 1.85
N ILE A 95 -20.99 -7.56 2.79
CA ILE A 95 -22.08 -6.59 2.57
C ILE A 95 -21.50 -5.17 2.53
N THR A 96 -20.45 -4.91 3.29
CA THR A 96 -19.86 -3.59 3.41
C THR A 96 -18.36 -3.59 3.07
N PRO A 97 -17.82 -2.46 2.57
CA PRO A 97 -16.38 -2.31 2.38
C PRO A 97 -15.56 -2.48 3.67
N ALA A 98 -16.13 -2.12 4.82
CA ALA A 98 -15.45 -2.25 6.12
C ALA A 98 -15.18 -3.71 6.50
N GLU A 99 -16.06 -4.65 6.11
CA GLU A 99 -15.83 -6.07 6.33
C GLU A 99 -14.65 -6.59 5.50
N ILE A 100 -14.59 -6.18 4.23
CA ILE A 100 -13.45 -6.49 3.34
C ILE A 100 -12.16 -5.91 3.90
N GLN A 101 -12.21 -4.68 4.42
CA GLN A 101 -11.05 -3.99 4.97
C GLN A 101 -10.50 -4.75 6.19
N ARG A 102 -11.35 -5.19 7.12
CA ARG A 102 -10.92 -5.95 8.29
C ARG A 102 -10.19 -7.25 7.92
N ASP A 103 -10.73 -8.00 6.95
CA ASP A 103 -10.11 -9.25 6.51
C ASP A 103 -8.79 -8.97 5.79
N LEU A 104 -8.74 -7.90 4.99
CA LEU A 104 -7.52 -7.44 4.34
C LEU A 104 -6.44 -7.03 5.36
N ASP A 105 -6.81 -6.26 6.38
CA ASP A 105 -5.89 -5.81 7.43
C ASP A 105 -5.33 -6.99 8.23
N THR A 106 -6.18 -7.95 8.57
CA THR A 106 -5.78 -9.20 9.24
C THR A 106 -4.80 -9.98 8.37
N PHE A 107 -5.09 -10.12 7.07
CA PHE A 107 -4.21 -10.78 6.13
C PHE A 107 -2.88 -10.03 5.95
N LEU A 108 -2.90 -8.71 5.82
CA LEU A 108 -1.68 -7.90 5.68
C LEU A 108 -0.80 -7.96 6.93
N ARG A 109 -1.39 -8.00 8.11
CA ARG A 109 -0.67 -8.21 9.37
C ARG A 109 0.06 -9.56 9.36
N TYR A 110 -0.68 -10.64 9.07
CA TYR A 110 -0.09 -11.97 8.92
C TYR A 110 1.01 -11.99 7.84
N TYR A 111 0.75 -11.44 6.66
CA TYR A 111 1.70 -11.38 5.54
C TYR A 111 3.01 -10.70 5.91
N ASN A 112 2.93 -9.57 6.59
CA ASN A 112 4.10 -8.76 6.91
C ASN A 112 4.87 -9.23 8.15
N LEU A 113 4.18 -9.78 9.16
CA LEU A 113 4.77 -10.06 10.46
C LEU A 113 5.06 -11.55 10.70
N GLU A 114 4.28 -12.45 10.10
CA GLU A 114 4.30 -13.89 10.44
C GLU A 114 4.64 -14.77 9.25
N ARG A 115 4.10 -14.45 8.05
CA ARG A 115 4.30 -15.29 6.87
C ARG A 115 5.75 -15.30 6.40
N SER A 116 6.34 -16.48 6.37
CA SER A 116 7.68 -16.70 5.83
C SER A 116 7.69 -16.60 4.30
N HIS A 117 8.68 -15.93 3.73
CA HIS A 117 8.80 -15.71 2.30
C HIS A 117 10.12 -16.27 1.75
N GLN A 118 10.03 -17.17 0.79
CA GLN A 118 11.21 -17.75 0.12
C GLN A 118 11.73 -16.89 -1.05
N GLY A 119 11.05 -15.76 -1.33
CA GLY A 119 11.39 -14.87 -2.43
C GLY A 119 12.74 -14.18 -2.29
N TYR A 120 13.14 -13.54 -3.38
CA TYR A 120 14.39 -12.79 -3.49
C TYR A 120 14.62 -11.85 -2.30
N ARG A 121 15.77 -11.95 -1.67
CA ARG A 121 16.21 -11.19 -0.48
C ARG A 121 15.51 -11.54 0.84
N LEU A 122 14.35 -12.17 0.85
CA LEU A 122 13.65 -12.51 2.09
C LEU A 122 14.22 -13.77 2.75
N LYS A 123 14.52 -14.82 1.97
CA LYS A 123 15.20 -16.04 2.44
C LYS A 123 14.58 -16.64 3.71
N GLY A 124 13.27 -16.86 3.71
CA GLY A 124 12.52 -17.41 4.83
C GLY A 124 12.08 -16.39 5.89
N ARG A 125 12.49 -15.11 5.78
CA ARG A 125 12.11 -14.05 6.71
C ARG A 125 10.81 -13.40 6.30
N THR A 126 10.20 -12.67 7.22
CA THR A 126 9.04 -11.81 6.94
C THR A 126 9.48 -10.46 6.37
N PRO A 127 8.61 -9.74 5.63
CA PRO A 127 8.90 -8.39 5.17
C PRO A 127 9.32 -7.44 6.30
N ALA A 128 8.62 -7.47 7.44
CA ALA A 128 8.91 -6.63 8.59
C ALA A 128 10.29 -6.94 9.22
N GLN A 129 10.70 -8.21 9.25
CA GLN A 129 12.04 -8.58 9.73
C GLN A 129 13.13 -7.96 8.86
N VAL A 130 13.00 -8.09 7.53
CA VAL A 130 13.97 -7.55 6.58
C VAL A 130 14.02 -6.02 6.64
N LEU A 131 12.86 -5.37 6.76
CA LEU A 131 12.80 -3.91 6.88
C LEU A 131 13.48 -3.44 8.17
N ARG A 132 13.19 -4.07 9.32
CA ARG A 132 13.86 -3.76 10.60
C ARG A 132 15.38 -3.90 10.53
N GLU A 133 15.84 -5.00 9.95
CA GLU A 133 17.28 -5.24 9.79
C GLU A 133 17.93 -4.18 8.89
N ALA A 134 17.29 -3.85 7.75
CA ALA A 134 17.80 -2.85 6.83
C ALA A 134 17.90 -1.45 7.46
N LEU A 135 16.92 -1.10 8.29
CA LEU A 135 16.89 0.19 9.00
C LEU A 135 17.65 0.16 10.34
N LYS A 136 18.18 -1.00 10.76
CA LYS A 136 18.82 -1.21 12.06
C LYS A 136 17.93 -0.77 13.24
N ARG A 137 16.61 -0.95 13.11
CA ARG A 137 15.62 -0.55 14.09
C ARG A 137 15.09 -1.74 14.88
N LYS A 138 14.78 -1.53 16.17
CA LYS A 138 14.17 -2.55 17.03
C LYS A 138 12.66 -2.70 16.79
N ALA A 139 11.99 -1.61 16.44
CA ALA A 139 10.56 -1.57 16.19
C ALA A 139 10.25 -0.83 14.88
N LEU A 140 9.14 -1.19 14.25
CA LEU A 140 8.56 -0.48 13.11
C LEU A 140 7.28 0.22 13.57
N PRO A 141 6.87 1.33 12.94
CA PRO A 141 5.54 1.88 13.11
C PRO A 141 4.49 0.86 12.69
N PRO A 142 3.23 1.00 13.10
CA PRO A 142 2.14 0.12 12.67
C PRO A 142 2.09 0.05 11.15
N ILE A 143 2.22 -1.16 10.59
CA ILE A 143 2.17 -1.39 9.14
C ILE A 143 0.72 -1.37 8.64
N VAL A 144 -0.21 -1.68 9.55
CA VAL A 144 -1.65 -1.62 9.33
C VAL A 144 -2.22 -0.85 10.53
N PRO A 145 -3.09 0.14 10.32
CA PRO A 145 -3.76 0.85 11.42
C PRO A 145 -4.45 -0.15 12.33
N ASP A 146 -4.47 0.11 13.64
CA ASP A 146 -5.25 -0.72 14.53
C ASP A 146 -6.74 -0.60 14.16
N PRO A 147 -7.50 -1.71 14.12
CA PRO A 147 -8.92 -1.67 13.76
C PRO A 147 -9.74 -0.74 14.66
N GLU A 148 -9.31 -0.53 15.90
CA GLU A 148 -9.96 0.39 16.85
C GLU A 148 -9.66 1.86 16.51
N GLU A 149 -8.45 2.23 16.08
CA GLU A 149 -8.11 3.58 15.63
C GLU A 149 -8.82 4.00 14.34
N THR A 150 -9.06 3.04 13.42
CA THR A 150 -9.80 3.33 12.18
C THR A 150 -11.27 3.56 12.43
N ALA A 151 -11.87 2.88 13.40
CA ALA A 151 -13.28 3.05 13.75
C ALA A 151 -13.55 4.42 14.43
N GLU A 152 -12.65 4.89 15.28
CA GLU A 152 -12.76 6.21 15.94
C GLU A 152 -12.57 7.36 14.92
N THR A 153 -11.59 7.22 14.01
CA THR A 153 -11.33 8.25 12.98
C THR A 153 -12.45 8.34 11.94
N GLU A 154 -13.10 7.22 11.61
CA GLU A 154 -14.28 7.23 10.72
C GLU A 154 -15.53 7.78 11.42
N ALA A 155 -15.70 7.52 12.71
CA ALA A 155 -16.79 8.09 13.50
C ALA A 155 -16.66 9.62 13.66
N GLU A 156 -15.46 10.14 13.88
CA GLU A 156 -15.21 11.59 13.96
C GLU A 156 -15.45 12.30 12.61
N LYS A 157 -15.09 11.67 11.48
CA LYS A 157 -15.35 12.23 10.14
C LYS A 157 -16.83 12.22 9.73
N LEU A 158 -17.66 11.42 10.38
CA LEU A 158 -19.12 11.37 10.12
C LEU A 158 -19.91 12.41 10.94
N VAL A 159 -19.29 12.99 11.97
CA VAL A 159 -19.91 13.96 12.90
C VAL A 159 -19.50 15.41 12.57
N ALA A 160 -18.54 15.61 11.69
CA ALA A 160 -18.06 16.91 11.20
C ALA A 160 -18.63 17.25 9.81
#